data_d31eee4abb7e5e9c4945f93d71e9aab9
#
_entry.id   d31eee4abb7e5e9c4945f93d71e9aab9
#
_cell.length_a   1.000
_cell.length_b   1.000
_cell.length_c   1.000
_cell.angle_alpha   90.00
_cell.angle_beta   90.00
_cell.angle_gamma   90.00
#
_symmetry.space_group_name_H-M   'P 1'
#
loop_
_entity.id
_entity.type
_entity.pdbx_description
1 polymer ?
#
loop_
_entity_poly.entity_id
_entity_poly.type
_entity_poly.pdbx_seq_one_letter_code
_entity_poly.pdbx_strand_id
1 'polypeptide(L)'
;VKRKGLSVFLFVLGVVLAAHAGEPKPVDCAQVMAWLTAGVPSNRLVRIIRERGLTSIPGKEQIHQLETAGADANLVRTLTSLKPSAPDSSSVPAKASATAASELPAALVEAAVDAHAQRFHEAELALRQALSSDPQNAALHYALGTMLRQQERWDDAIDEITRSAQLMPDFPENHSSLAYIFYRVDDPSDSIAEARTALSMDPQNAEAYQFLGLALFSDGQYGAAVHAYLEALARDANNPDTYYDLGITLHADGNLPAAIRAYREAIHLSPSFWQAHSNLALVLHEQSKLDDAIAEYREAKRLAPEEASVRNNLGNTYCDKGDFDAAMLELRELYRQHPEWAQGHSCLARAYMSKKDYGSAVSELQLAVLQNPNGSADHRILGEALLMADKLEEGVHELRLAVALNPDSEAAHHALGTALFRQRQFQAAEKEFREALRLNASPDNHYALAACLMTLDRNEEALSELETAARLDPERQLYRARRDELLKLMKETNSR
;
A
#
# COMPACT_ATOMS: atom_id res chain seq x y z
N VAL A 1 -20.63 -15.92 4.62
CA VAL A 1 -21.39 -17.01 3.95
C VAL A 1 -20.92 -17.06 2.50
N LYS A 2 -20.27 -18.14 2.10
CA LYS A 2 -19.63 -18.31 0.78
C LYS A 2 -20.66 -18.24 -0.34
N ARG A 3 -20.72 -17.14 -1.08
CA ARG A 3 -21.42 -17.05 -2.39
C ARG A 3 -20.56 -17.64 -3.53
N LYS A 4 -20.07 -18.87 -3.39
CA LYS A 4 -19.44 -19.60 -4.50
C LYS A 4 -20.53 -20.04 -5.49
N GLY A 5 -20.76 -19.27 -6.54
CA GLY A 5 -21.68 -19.66 -7.60
C GLY A 5 -22.22 -18.52 -8.45
N LEU A 6 -22.07 -17.25 -8.02
CA LEU A 6 -22.64 -16.12 -8.77
C LEU A 6 -21.85 -15.83 -10.05
N SER A 7 -20.51 -15.92 -10.00
CA SER A 7 -19.62 -15.67 -11.14
C SER A 7 -19.77 -16.72 -12.25
N VAL A 8 -19.90 -18.01 -11.90
CA VAL A 8 -20.13 -19.07 -12.91
C VAL A 8 -21.48 -18.88 -13.59
N PHE A 9 -22.49 -18.39 -12.87
CA PHE A 9 -23.81 -18.13 -13.43
C PHE A 9 -23.81 -16.90 -14.36
N LEU A 10 -23.09 -15.86 -14.00
CA LEU A 10 -22.92 -14.66 -14.85
C LEU A 10 -22.07 -14.94 -16.09
N PHE A 11 -20.99 -15.74 -15.97
CA PHE A 11 -20.15 -16.12 -17.10
C PHE A 11 -20.91 -16.98 -18.12
N VAL A 12 -21.70 -17.96 -17.66
CA VAL A 12 -22.55 -18.79 -18.53
C VAL A 12 -23.68 -17.95 -19.13
N LEU A 13 -24.25 -16.99 -18.38
CA LEU A 13 -25.27 -16.08 -18.89
C LEU A 13 -24.71 -15.12 -19.93
N GLY A 14 -23.49 -14.56 -19.70
CA GLY A 14 -22.79 -13.64 -20.61
C GLY A 14 -22.43 -14.30 -21.94
N VAL A 15 -21.94 -15.55 -21.94
CA VAL A 15 -21.59 -16.29 -23.14
C VAL A 15 -22.85 -16.71 -23.94
N VAL A 16 -23.98 -17.01 -23.26
CA VAL A 16 -25.24 -17.37 -23.91
C VAL A 16 -25.99 -16.12 -24.41
N LEU A 17 -25.89 -14.98 -23.73
CA LEU A 17 -26.53 -13.73 -24.13
C LEU A 17 -25.78 -12.99 -25.25
N ALA A 18 -24.45 -13.10 -25.33
CA ALA A 18 -23.67 -12.53 -26.41
C ALA A 18 -24.01 -13.16 -27.80
N ALA A 19 -24.55 -14.39 -27.79
CA ALA A 19 -25.02 -15.03 -29.01
C ALA A 19 -26.42 -14.55 -29.49
N HIS A 20 -27.11 -13.72 -28.69
CA HIS A 20 -28.44 -13.15 -28.98
C HIS A 20 -28.50 -11.64 -28.83
N ALA A 21 -27.37 -10.94 -28.76
CA ALA A 21 -27.33 -9.50 -28.74
C ALA A 21 -27.88 -8.94 -30.05
N GLY A 22 -29.13 -8.46 -30.05
CA GLY A 22 -29.69 -7.66 -31.14
C GLY A 22 -28.85 -6.40 -31.33
N GLU A 23 -29.10 -5.67 -32.43
CA GLU A 23 -28.42 -4.38 -32.65
C GLU A 23 -28.53 -3.50 -31.39
N PRO A 24 -27.42 -2.82 -31.00
CA PRO A 24 -27.41 -2.00 -29.78
C PRO A 24 -28.46 -0.88 -29.90
N LYS A 25 -29.32 -0.79 -28.88
CA LYS A 25 -30.42 0.20 -28.87
C LYS A 25 -29.87 1.62 -28.79
N PRO A 26 -30.50 2.58 -29.51
CA PRO A 26 -30.17 4.01 -29.40
C PRO A 26 -30.34 4.52 -27.97
N VAL A 27 -29.49 5.46 -27.58
CA VAL A 27 -29.42 6.06 -26.24
C VAL A 27 -30.39 7.25 -26.15
N ASP A 28 -31.04 7.41 -25.01
CA ASP A 28 -31.82 8.62 -24.71
C ASP A 28 -31.11 9.56 -23.71
N CYS A 29 -31.61 10.78 -23.59
CA CYS A 29 -31.00 11.80 -22.71
C CYS A 29 -31.07 11.45 -21.22
N ALA A 30 -32.07 10.67 -20.80
CA ALA A 30 -32.19 10.24 -19.41
C ALA A 30 -31.09 9.19 -19.07
N GLN A 31 -30.78 8.29 -20.01
CA GLN A 31 -29.64 7.36 -19.86
C GLN A 31 -28.31 8.12 -19.80
N VAL A 32 -28.10 9.11 -20.67
CA VAL A 32 -26.89 9.95 -20.61
C VAL A 32 -26.76 10.66 -19.26
N MET A 33 -27.88 11.23 -18.75
CA MET A 33 -27.89 11.87 -17.43
C MET A 33 -27.56 10.88 -16.33
N ALA A 34 -28.16 9.69 -16.34
CA ALA A 34 -27.89 8.66 -15.34
C ALA A 34 -26.41 8.21 -15.35
N TRP A 35 -25.81 8.08 -16.52
CA TRP A 35 -24.38 7.74 -16.64
C TRP A 35 -23.46 8.87 -16.20
N LEU A 36 -23.82 10.14 -16.46
CA LEU A 36 -23.10 11.31 -15.90
C LEU A 36 -23.20 11.33 -14.37
N THR A 37 -24.40 11.08 -13.83
CA THR A 37 -24.63 10.93 -12.37
C THR A 37 -23.72 9.83 -11.79
N ALA A 38 -23.55 8.73 -12.52
CA ALA A 38 -22.65 7.63 -12.14
C ALA A 38 -21.15 7.94 -12.28
N GLY A 39 -20.81 9.12 -12.83
CA GLY A 39 -19.41 9.52 -13.05
C GLY A 39 -18.78 8.94 -14.31
N VAL A 40 -19.56 8.41 -15.27
CA VAL A 40 -19.02 7.95 -16.57
C VAL A 40 -18.44 9.14 -17.33
N PRO A 41 -17.15 9.11 -17.72
CA PRO A 41 -16.51 10.25 -18.36
C PRO A 41 -17.14 10.64 -19.71
N SER A 42 -17.21 11.93 -20.00
CA SER A 42 -17.85 12.45 -21.23
C SER A 42 -17.25 11.88 -22.52
N ASN A 43 -15.95 11.66 -22.60
CA ASN A 43 -15.29 11.06 -23.74
C ASN A 43 -15.77 9.61 -23.99
N ARG A 44 -16.05 8.87 -22.91
CA ARG A 44 -16.63 7.54 -22.97
C ARG A 44 -18.07 7.58 -23.47
N LEU A 45 -18.88 8.49 -22.93
CA LEU A 45 -20.27 8.70 -23.36
C LEU A 45 -20.35 9.09 -24.83
N VAL A 46 -19.44 9.95 -25.31
CA VAL A 46 -19.33 10.31 -26.75
C VAL A 46 -19.13 9.06 -27.62
N ARG A 47 -18.30 8.11 -27.19
CA ARG A 47 -18.07 6.86 -27.92
C ARG A 47 -19.35 6.01 -27.95
N ILE A 48 -19.97 5.79 -26.79
CA ILE A 48 -21.23 5.01 -26.67
C ILE A 48 -22.32 5.62 -27.56
N ILE A 49 -22.49 6.94 -27.53
CA ILE A 49 -23.51 7.64 -28.32
C ILE A 49 -23.23 7.54 -29.82
N ARG A 50 -21.97 7.58 -30.25
CA ARG A 50 -21.62 7.41 -31.67
C ARG A 50 -21.84 5.98 -32.16
N GLU A 51 -21.62 5.00 -31.33
CA GLU A 51 -21.81 3.58 -31.65
C GLU A 51 -23.30 3.20 -31.69
N ARG A 52 -24.10 3.70 -30.77
CA ARG A 52 -25.51 3.32 -30.61
C ARG A 52 -26.51 4.28 -31.27
N GLY A 53 -26.10 5.51 -31.48
CA GLY A 53 -27.00 6.60 -31.91
C GLY A 53 -27.82 7.18 -30.77
N LEU A 54 -28.64 8.17 -31.11
CA LEU A 54 -29.57 8.85 -30.17
C LEU A 54 -31.01 8.56 -30.57
N THR A 55 -31.90 8.43 -29.59
CA THR A 55 -33.34 8.33 -29.79
C THR A 55 -33.95 9.65 -30.24
N SER A 56 -33.43 10.78 -29.75
CA SER A 56 -33.88 12.14 -30.05
C SER A 56 -32.77 13.17 -29.83
N ILE A 57 -32.82 14.30 -30.52
CA ILE A 57 -31.93 15.43 -30.24
C ILE A 57 -32.40 16.15 -28.99
N PRO A 58 -31.51 16.36 -27.98
CA PRO A 58 -31.89 17.07 -26.77
C PRO A 58 -32.32 18.53 -27.02
N GLY A 59 -33.33 18.98 -26.32
CA GLY A 59 -33.71 20.37 -26.28
C GLY A 59 -32.73 21.25 -25.49
N LYS A 60 -32.87 22.58 -25.60
CA LYS A 60 -32.00 23.54 -24.90
C LYS A 60 -31.94 23.32 -23.38
N GLU A 61 -33.09 23.05 -22.78
CA GLU A 61 -33.22 22.83 -21.35
C GLU A 61 -32.52 21.53 -20.94
N GLN A 62 -32.69 20.44 -21.70
CA GLN A 62 -31.99 19.18 -21.42
C GLN A 62 -30.47 19.32 -21.57
N ILE A 63 -29.99 20.10 -22.55
CA ILE A 63 -28.57 20.40 -22.68
C ILE A 63 -28.04 21.13 -21.45
N HIS A 64 -28.75 22.14 -20.98
CA HIS A 64 -28.39 22.91 -19.78
C HIS A 64 -28.33 21.98 -18.53
N GLN A 65 -29.30 21.09 -18.39
CA GLN A 65 -29.35 20.11 -17.31
C GLN A 65 -28.15 19.12 -17.39
N LEU A 66 -27.80 18.64 -18.60
CA LEU A 66 -26.65 17.77 -18.81
C LEU A 66 -25.31 18.49 -18.53
N GLU A 67 -25.18 19.78 -18.92
CA GLU A 67 -24.01 20.60 -18.58
C GLU A 67 -23.87 20.76 -17.04
N THR A 68 -24.97 20.98 -16.35
CA THR A 68 -25.00 21.06 -14.88
C THR A 68 -24.60 19.74 -14.23
N ALA A 69 -24.88 18.61 -14.86
CA ALA A 69 -24.48 17.26 -14.45
C ALA A 69 -23.05 16.88 -14.87
N GLY A 70 -22.28 17.82 -15.46
CA GLY A 70 -20.87 17.58 -15.80
C GLY A 70 -20.61 17.21 -17.26
N ALA A 71 -21.59 17.35 -18.18
CA ALA A 71 -21.32 17.15 -19.61
C ALA A 71 -20.35 18.21 -20.14
N ASP A 72 -19.24 17.76 -20.71
CA ASP A 72 -18.27 18.65 -21.33
C ASP A 72 -18.71 19.15 -22.73
N ALA A 73 -17.99 20.15 -23.27
CA ALA A 73 -18.28 20.74 -24.55
C ALA A 73 -18.24 19.74 -25.73
N ASN A 74 -17.47 18.65 -25.61
CA ASN A 74 -17.38 17.62 -26.64
C ASN A 74 -18.62 16.72 -26.63
N LEU A 75 -19.08 16.33 -25.46
CA LEU A 75 -20.31 15.56 -25.28
C LEU A 75 -21.53 16.38 -25.76
N VAL A 76 -21.63 17.64 -25.34
CA VAL A 76 -22.71 18.57 -25.78
C VAL A 76 -22.72 18.73 -27.30
N ARG A 77 -21.55 18.93 -27.93
CA ARG A 77 -21.43 19.01 -29.40
C ARG A 77 -21.87 17.71 -30.07
N THR A 78 -21.51 16.55 -29.51
CA THR A 78 -21.90 15.25 -30.04
C THR A 78 -23.41 15.07 -29.98
N LEU A 79 -24.03 15.36 -28.83
CA LEU A 79 -25.48 15.27 -28.64
C LEU A 79 -26.28 16.16 -29.59
N THR A 80 -25.74 17.32 -29.93
CA THR A 80 -26.43 18.31 -30.82
C THR A 80 -26.16 18.10 -32.29
N SER A 81 -25.09 17.39 -32.68
CA SER A 81 -24.68 17.20 -34.08
C SER A 81 -25.12 15.88 -34.69
N LEU A 82 -25.44 14.87 -33.91
CA LEU A 82 -25.88 13.57 -34.41
C LEU A 82 -27.35 13.65 -34.87
N LYS A 83 -27.64 12.95 -36.00
CA LYS A 83 -29.01 12.74 -36.43
C LYS A 83 -29.63 11.61 -35.60
N PRO A 84 -30.89 11.70 -35.18
CA PRO A 84 -31.58 10.61 -34.52
C PRO A 84 -31.58 9.35 -35.36
N SER A 85 -31.39 8.19 -34.72
CA SER A 85 -31.58 6.91 -35.39
C SER A 85 -33.05 6.73 -35.80
N ALA A 86 -33.33 6.21 -37.00
CA ALA A 86 -34.68 5.94 -37.42
C ALA A 86 -35.37 4.94 -36.45
N PRO A 87 -36.62 5.16 -36.06
CA PRO A 87 -37.34 4.23 -35.20
C PRO A 87 -37.48 2.87 -35.91
N ASP A 88 -37.22 1.79 -35.16
CA ASP A 88 -37.32 0.40 -35.63
C ASP A 88 -38.75 0.14 -36.15
N SER A 89 -38.88 -0.28 -37.41
CA SER A 89 -40.15 -0.47 -38.10
C SER A 89 -40.99 -1.64 -37.61
N SER A 90 -40.57 -2.34 -36.56
CA SER A 90 -41.22 -3.53 -35.98
C SER A 90 -42.11 -3.29 -34.77
N SER A 91 -42.14 -2.09 -34.21
CA SER A 91 -43.04 -1.75 -33.08
C SER A 91 -44.34 -1.10 -33.58
N VAL A 92 -45.48 -1.68 -33.23
CA VAL A 92 -46.85 -1.15 -33.43
C VAL A 92 -46.92 0.30 -32.98
N PRO A 93 -47.48 1.20 -33.79
CA PRO A 93 -47.50 2.62 -33.43
C PRO A 93 -48.47 2.87 -32.26
N ALA A 94 -47.97 2.93 -31.04
CA ALA A 94 -48.65 3.69 -30.01
C ALA A 94 -48.64 5.15 -30.46
N LYS A 95 -49.80 5.75 -30.60
CA LYS A 95 -49.98 7.19 -30.86
C LYS A 95 -49.27 7.99 -29.77
N ALA A 96 -47.95 8.19 -29.90
CA ALA A 96 -47.22 9.20 -29.13
C ALA A 96 -47.36 10.50 -29.92
N SER A 97 -48.15 11.42 -29.42
CA SER A 97 -48.18 12.80 -29.87
C SER A 97 -46.78 13.36 -29.88
N ALA A 98 -46.43 14.02 -30.98
CA ALA A 98 -45.21 14.85 -31.08
C ALA A 98 -45.41 16.08 -30.13
N THR A 99 -45.34 15.87 -28.83
CA THR A 99 -45.22 16.89 -27.83
C THR A 99 -43.77 17.01 -27.42
N ALA A 100 -43.27 18.23 -27.57
CA ALA A 100 -42.04 18.83 -27.05
C ALA A 100 -41.09 17.88 -26.32
N ALA A 101 -39.79 17.95 -26.63
CA ALA A 101 -38.73 17.28 -25.86
C ALA A 101 -39.04 17.48 -24.37
N SER A 102 -39.53 16.41 -23.71
CA SER A 102 -39.92 16.47 -22.31
C SER A 102 -38.66 16.75 -21.49
N GLU A 103 -38.78 17.61 -20.50
CA GLU A 103 -37.73 17.84 -19.50
C GLU A 103 -37.27 16.48 -18.94
N LEU A 104 -35.99 16.41 -18.56
CA LEU A 104 -35.49 15.23 -17.85
C LEU A 104 -36.23 15.05 -16.51
N PRO A 105 -36.47 13.83 -16.03
CA PRO A 105 -37.11 13.61 -14.75
C PRO A 105 -36.44 14.41 -13.63
N ALA A 106 -37.20 15.22 -12.91
CA ALA A 106 -36.66 16.11 -11.87
C ALA A 106 -35.82 15.38 -10.84
N ALA A 107 -36.23 14.17 -10.41
CA ALA A 107 -35.48 13.32 -9.51
C ALA A 107 -34.12 12.91 -10.08
N LEU A 108 -33.98 12.71 -11.40
CA LEU A 108 -32.72 12.36 -12.03
C LEU A 108 -31.75 13.55 -12.10
N VAL A 109 -32.31 14.75 -12.36
CA VAL A 109 -31.51 16.00 -12.31
C VAL A 109 -31.03 16.29 -10.89
N GLU A 110 -31.89 16.11 -9.90
CA GLU A 110 -31.52 16.22 -8.47
C GLU A 110 -30.44 15.25 -8.09
N ALA A 111 -30.55 13.96 -8.48
CA ALA A 111 -29.54 12.95 -8.25
C ALA A 111 -28.18 13.34 -8.85
N ALA A 112 -28.15 13.92 -10.05
CA ALA A 112 -26.90 14.35 -10.68
C ALA A 112 -26.23 15.50 -9.92
N VAL A 113 -27.03 16.48 -9.47
CA VAL A 113 -26.53 17.61 -8.65
C VAL A 113 -25.97 17.11 -7.32
N ASP A 114 -26.68 16.19 -6.65
CA ASP A 114 -26.27 15.63 -5.37
C ASP A 114 -25.01 14.75 -5.50
N ALA A 115 -24.95 13.92 -6.53
CA ALA A 115 -23.75 13.10 -6.82
C ALA A 115 -22.52 13.98 -7.07
N HIS A 116 -22.67 15.05 -7.86
CA HIS A 116 -21.58 15.99 -8.11
C HIS A 116 -21.13 16.75 -6.86
N ALA A 117 -22.07 17.03 -5.95
CA ALA A 117 -21.81 17.63 -4.65
C ALA A 117 -21.32 16.60 -3.60
N GLN A 118 -21.07 15.34 -3.98
CA GLN A 118 -20.71 14.22 -3.12
C GLN A 118 -21.72 13.90 -2.01
N ARG A 119 -22.99 14.30 -2.20
CA ARG A 119 -24.11 13.94 -1.32
C ARG A 119 -24.72 12.62 -1.80
N PHE A 120 -23.95 11.52 -1.60
CA PHE A 120 -24.29 10.21 -2.18
C PHE A 120 -25.57 9.60 -1.64
N HIS A 121 -25.94 9.91 -0.40
CA HIS A 121 -27.19 9.43 0.19
C HIS A 121 -28.41 10.13 -0.43
N GLU A 122 -28.36 11.43 -0.63
CA GLU A 122 -29.40 12.22 -1.28
C GLU A 122 -29.56 11.79 -2.74
N ALA A 123 -28.44 11.60 -3.46
CA ALA A 123 -28.44 11.07 -4.82
C ALA A 123 -29.08 9.67 -4.89
N GLU A 124 -28.80 8.78 -3.91
CA GLU A 124 -29.46 7.46 -3.82
C GLU A 124 -30.98 7.60 -3.72
N LEU A 125 -31.48 8.46 -2.83
CA LEU A 125 -32.92 8.65 -2.65
C LEU A 125 -33.60 9.13 -3.94
N ALA A 126 -33.00 10.10 -4.62
CA ALA A 126 -33.48 10.63 -5.89
C ALA A 126 -33.47 9.57 -7.00
N LEU A 127 -32.42 8.73 -7.09
CA LEU A 127 -32.35 7.62 -8.04
C LEU A 127 -33.40 6.54 -7.75
N ARG A 128 -33.66 6.21 -6.51
CA ARG A 128 -34.75 5.28 -6.12
C ARG A 128 -36.12 5.83 -6.51
N GLN A 129 -36.32 7.12 -6.37
CA GLN A 129 -37.54 7.77 -6.84
C GLN A 129 -37.68 7.68 -8.38
N ALA A 130 -36.60 7.94 -9.12
CA ALA A 130 -36.57 7.79 -10.57
C ALA A 130 -36.87 6.34 -11.00
N LEU A 131 -36.24 5.34 -10.34
CA LEU A 131 -36.48 3.92 -10.58
C LEU A 131 -37.93 3.49 -10.26
N SER A 132 -38.63 4.14 -9.32
CA SER A 132 -40.04 3.83 -9.06
C SER A 132 -40.93 4.09 -10.29
N SER A 133 -40.52 5.02 -11.15
CA SER A 133 -41.22 5.38 -12.39
C SER A 133 -40.77 4.54 -13.58
N ASP A 134 -39.53 4.08 -13.58
CA ASP A 134 -38.95 3.24 -14.65
C ASP A 134 -38.07 2.09 -14.07
N PRO A 135 -38.69 1.04 -13.53
CA PRO A 135 -37.98 -0.06 -12.85
C PRO A 135 -37.12 -0.96 -13.76
N GLN A 136 -37.16 -0.74 -15.07
CA GLN A 136 -36.37 -1.53 -16.04
C GLN A 136 -35.26 -0.69 -16.68
N ASN A 137 -34.96 0.48 -16.14
CA ASN A 137 -33.92 1.35 -16.66
C ASN A 137 -32.53 0.92 -16.19
N ALA A 138 -31.77 0.30 -17.08
CA ALA A 138 -30.42 -0.18 -16.77
C ALA A 138 -29.47 0.94 -16.31
N ALA A 139 -29.57 2.14 -16.92
CA ALA A 139 -28.69 3.26 -16.56
C ALA A 139 -28.97 3.79 -15.14
N LEU A 140 -30.26 3.77 -14.71
CA LEU A 140 -30.61 4.15 -13.34
C LEU A 140 -30.13 3.10 -12.31
N HIS A 141 -30.23 1.81 -12.62
CA HIS A 141 -29.65 0.75 -11.78
C HIS A 141 -28.13 0.89 -11.67
N TYR A 142 -27.45 1.17 -12.78
CA TYR A 142 -26.00 1.44 -12.76
C TYR A 142 -25.65 2.65 -11.90
N ALA A 143 -26.37 3.77 -12.09
CA ALA A 143 -26.15 4.98 -11.29
C ALA A 143 -26.41 4.75 -9.80
N LEU A 144 -27.49 4.05 -9.45
CA LEU A 144 -27.77 3.68 -8.06
C LEU A 144 -26.67 2.79 -7.47
N GLY A 145 -26.25 1.78 -8.21
CA GLY A 145 -25.15 0.89 -7.79
C GLY A 145 -23.84 1.66 -7.55
N THR A 146 -23.54 2.67 -8.38
CA THR A 146 -22.34 3.51 -8.17
C THR A 146 -22.49 4.41 -6.94
N MET A 147 -23.67 4.95 -6.62
CA MET A 147 -23.89 5.71 -5.38
C MET A 147 -23.76 4.82 -4.14
N LEU A 148 -24.25 3.60 -4.20
CA LEU A 148 -24.11 2.61 -3.12
C LEU A 148 -22.65 2.20 -2.94
N ARG A 149 -21.89 2.04 -4.03
CA ARG A 149 -20.43 1.81 -4.02
C ARG A 149 -19.69 2.95 -3.31
N GLN A 150 -20.06 4.21 -3.55
CA GLN A 150 -19.45 5.37 -2.87
C GLN A 150 -19.76 5.42 -1.37
N GLN A 151 -20.85 4.79 -0.96
CA GLN A 151 -21.25 4.63 0.45
C GLN A 151 -20.69 3.33 1.07
N GLU A 152 -19.83 2.60 0.38
CA GLU A 152 -19.26 1.31 0.78
C GLU A 152 -20.31 0.22 1.09
N ARG A 153 -21.50 0.35 0.55
CA ARG A 153 -22.59 -0.63 0.63
C ARG A 153 -22.43 -1.67 -0.49
N TRP A 154 -21.44 -2.53 -0.34
CA TRP A 154 -20.96 -3.40 -1.40
C TRP A 154 -22.01 -4.39 -1.90
N ASP A 155 -22.73 -5.07 -1.01
CA ASP A 155 -23.77 -6.05 -1.39
C ASP A 155 -24.89 -5.41 -2.19
N ASP A 156 -25.41 -4.27 -1.73
CA ASP A 156 -26.45 -3.52 -2.43
C ASP A 156 -25.95 -3.02 -3.80
N ALA A 157 -24.69 -2.56 -3.88
CA ALA A 157 -24.09 -2.13 -5.12
C ALA A 157 -23.95 -3.28 -6.14
N ILE A 158 -23.53 -4.46 -5.70
CA ILE A 158 -23.48 -5.67 -6.54
C ILE A 158 -24.87 -5.99 -7.11
N ASP A 159 -25.89 -5.99 -6.28
CA ASP A 159 -27.25 -6.32 -6.70
C ASP A 159 -27.76 -5.34 -7.79
N GLU A 160 -27.57 -4.04 -7.59
CA GLU A 160 -28.01 -3.01 -8.54
C GLU A 160 -27.20 -3.03 -9.85
N ILE A 161 -25.87 -3.16 -9.80
CA ILE A 161 -25.03 -3.24 -10.99
C ILE A 161 -25.26 -4.54 -11.75
N THR A 162 -25.47 -5.66 -11.05
CA THR A 162 -25.86 -6.91 -11.66
C THR A 162 -27.21 -6.79 -12.37
N ARG A 163 -28.16 -6.07 -11.76
CA ARG A 163 -29.44 -5.78 -12.42
C ARG A 163 -29.25 -4.95 -13.68
N SER A 164 -28.39 -3.94 -13.63
CA SER A 164 -28.00 -3.17 -14.82
C SER A 164 -27.42 -4.07 -15.91
N ALA A 165 -26.49 -4.97 -15.56
CA ALA A 165 -25.88 -5.89 -16.51
C ALA A 165 -26.88 -6.86 -17.15
N GLN A 166 -27.89 -7.30 -16.42
CA GLN A 166 -28.98 -8.13 -16.97
C GLN A 166 -29.82 -7.36 -17.98
N LEU A 167 -30.09 -6.07 -17.73
CA LEU A 167 -30.90 -5.20 -18.58
C LEU A 167 -30.13 -4.66 -19.77
N MET A 168 -28.82 -4.46 -19.62
CA MET A 168 -27.90 -3.94 -20.64
C MET A 168 -26.59 -4.76 -20.60
N PRO A 169 -26.58 -5.96 -21.19
CA PRO A 169 -25.42 -6.86 -21.13
C PRO A 169 -24.24 -6.41 -21.99
N ASP A 170 -24.43 -5.46 -22.89
CA ASP A 170 -23.41 -4.89 -23.79
C ASP A 170 -22.81 -3.58 -23.24
N PHE A 171 -22.90 -3.33 -21.93
CA PHE A 171 -22.36 -2.15 -21.26
C PHE A 171 -21.17 -2.55 -20.36
N PRO A 172 -19.91 -2.41 -20.85
CA PRO A 172 -18.72 -2.91 -20.14
C PRO A 172 -18.46 -2.24 -18.80
N GLU A 173 -19.01 -1.04 -18.55
CA GLU A 173 -18.89 -0.34 -17.28
C GLU A 173 -19.53 -1.09 -16.11
N ASN A 174 -20.58 -1.90 -16.39
CA ASN A 174 -21.15 -2.78 -15.38
C ASN A 174 -20.08 -3.75 -14.83
N HIS A 175 -19.34 -4.38 -15.74
CA HIS A 175 -18.31 -5.37 -15.41
C HIS A 175 -17.08 -4.70 -14.79
N SER A 176 -16.66 -3.51 -15.27
CA SER A 176 -15.57 -2.76 -14.63
C SER A 176 -15.93 -2.40 -13.18
N SER A 177 -17.16 -1.93 -12.95
CA SER A 177 -17.61 -1.56 -11.61
C SER A 177 -17.72 -2.77 -10.68
N LEU A 178 -18.21 -3.93 -11.18
CA LEU A 178 -18.22 -5.18 -10.42
C LEU A 178 -16.80 -5.64 -10.10
N ALA A 179 -15.87 -5.53 -11.04
CA ALA A 179 -14.46 -5.87 -10.82
C ALA A 179 -13.87 -5.06 -9.64
N TYR A 180 -14.11 -3.75 -9.61
CA TYR A 180 -13.69 -2.91 -8.49
C TYR A 180 -14.33 -3.35 -7.17
N ILE A 181 -15.64 -3.61 -7.15
CA ILE A 181 -16.34 -4.01 -5.92
C ILE A 181 -15.81 -5.34 -5.40
N PHE A 182 -15.64 -6.35 -6.28
CA PHE A 182 -15.07 -7.65 -5.89
C PHE A 182 -13.65 -7.52 -5.34
N TYR A 183 -12.82 -6.62 -5.90
CA TYR A 183 -11.53 -6.28 -5.33
C TYR A 183 -11.67 -5.71 -3.89
N ARG A 184 -12.63 -4.80 -3.66
CA ARG A 184 -12.85 -4.16 -2.35
C ARG A 184 -13.39 -5.11 -1.29
N VAL A 185 -14.08 -6.18 -1.67
CA VAL A 185 -14.58 -7.24 -0.77
C VAL A 185 -13.65 -8.44 -0.66
N ASP A 186 -12.40 -8.30 -1.13
CA ASP A 186 -11.35 -9.31 -1.08
C ASP A 186 -11.68 -10.60 -1.83
N ASP A 187 -12.34 -10.46 -3.00
CA ASP A 187 -12.58 -11.55 -3.95
C ASP A 187 -11.83 -11.31 -5.27
N PRO A 188 -10.51 -11.58 -5.31
CA PRO A 188 -9.71 -11.34 -6.50
C PRO A 188 -10.13 -12.22 -7.68
N SER A 189 -10.68 -13.41 -7.44
CA SER A 189 -11.10 -14.31 -8.51
C SER A 189 -12.24 -13.74 -9.33
N ASP A 190 -13.29 -13.28 -8.67
CA ASP A 190 -14.44 -12.68 -9.34
C ASP A 190 -14.07 -11.29 -9.92
N SER A 191 -13.22 -10.54 -9.23
CA SER A 191 -12.68 -9.28 -9.74
C SER A 191 -11.94 -9.46 -11.08
N ILE A 192 -11.03 -10.45 -11.17
CA ILE A 192 -10.28 -10.76 -12.41
C ILE A 192 -11.26 -11.18 -13.53
N ALA A 193 -12.26 -12.01 -13.22
CA ALA A 193 -13.23 -12.49 -14.21
C ALA A 193 -14.05 -11.32 -14.79
N GLU A 194 -14.55 -10.44 -13.93
CA GLU A 194 -15.33 -9.27 -14.33
C GLU A 194 -14.49 -8.26 -15.12
N ALA A 195 -13.27 -7.97 -14.68
CA ALA A 195 -12.36 -7.09 -15.41
C ALA A 195 -12.05 -7.61 -16.83
N ARG A 196 -11.79 -8.93 -16.97
CA ARG A 196 -11.59 -9.56 -18.28
C ARG A 196 -12.83 -9.51 -19.15
N THR A 197 -14.01 -9.65 -18.56
CA THR A 197 -15.29 -9.52 -19.27
C THR A 197 -15.46 -8.11 -19.82
N ALA A 198 -15.20 -7.07 -18.99
CA ALA A 198 -15.21 -5.68 -19.43
C ALA A 198 -14.24 -5.44 -20.59
N LEU A 199 -13.01 -5.98 -20.52
CA LEU A 199 -11.98 -5.83 -21.55
C LEU A 199 -12.28 -6.62 -22.82
N SER A 200 -13.01 -7.71 -22.75
CA SER A 200 -13.47 -8.43 -23.95
C SER A 200 -14.49 -7.64 -24.75
N MET A 201 -15.28 -6.80 -24.09
CA MET A 201 -16.27 -5.90 -24.71
C MET A 201 -15.62 -4.59 -25.17
N ASP A 202 -14.74 -4.02 -24.35
CA ASP A 202 -14.01 -2.79 -24.67
C ASP A 202 -12.52 -2.91 -24.33
N PRO A 203 -11.68 -3.29 -25.31
CA PRO A 203 -10.24 -3.37 -25.13
C PRO A 203 -9.54 -2.01 -24.91
N GLN A 204 -10.28 -0.90 -25.01
CA GLN A 204 -9.76 0.44 -24.77
C GLN A 204 -10.14 0.99 -23.37
N ASN A 205 -10.76 0.19 -22.53
CA ASN A 205 -11.16 0.59 -21.19
C ASN A 205 -9.95 0.58 -20.22
N ALA A 206 -9.33 1.78 -20.02
CA ALA A 206 -8.19 1.94 -19.11
C ALA A 206 -8.51 1.56 -17.66
N GLU A 207 -9.72 1.92 -17.18
CA GLU A 207 -10.19 1.63 -15.83
C GLU A 207 -10.30 0.11 -15.58
N ALA A 208 -10.82 -0.63 -16.55
CA ALA A 208 -10.90 -2.09 -16.44
C ALA A 208 -9.51 -2.74 -16.38
N TYR A 209 -8.51 -2.21 -17.09
CA TYR A 209 -7.13 -2.66 -16.96
C TYR A 209 -6.54 -2.32 -15.57
N GLN A 210 -6.85 -1.14 -15.02
CA GLN A 210 -6.42 -0.77 -13.67
C GLN A 210 -7.01 -1.73 -12.63
N PHE A 211 -8.32 -2.00 -12.70
CA PHE A 211 -8.97 -2.95 -11.78
C PHE A 211 -8.46 -4.37 -11.95
N LEU A 212 -8.16 -4.80 -13.18
CA LEU A 212 -7.47 -6.06 -13.43
C LEU A 212 -6.10 -6.09 -12.71
N GLY A 213 -5.35 -5.00 -12.79
CA GLY A 213 -4.07 -4.86 -12.10
C GLY A 213 -4.20 -4.99 -10.59
N LEU A 214 -5.17 -4.28 -9.97
CA LEU A 214 -5.46 -4.35 -8.54
C LEU A 214 -5.82 -5.77 -8.10
N ALA A 215 -6.70 -6.44 -8.86
CA ALA A 215 -7.12 -7.80 -8.56
C ALA A 215 -5.98 -8.82 -8.68
N LEU A 216 -5.15 -8.71 -9.72
CA LEU A 216 -3.97 -9.55 -9.91
C LEU A 216 -2.91 -9.31 -8.83
N PHE A 217 -2.75 -8.06 -8.37
CA PHE A 217 -1.88 -7.73 -7.24
C PHE A 217 -2.34 -8.42 -5.96
N SER A 218 -3.64 -8.34 -5.63
CA SER A 218 -4.23 -9.00 -4.46
C SER A 218 -4.10 -10.53 -4.53
N ASP A 219 -4.13 -11.10 -5.74
CA ASP A 219 -3.91 -12.54 -5.97
C ASP A 219 -2.42 -12.94 -5.98
N GLY A 220 -1.49 -11.99 -5.74
CA GLY A 220 -0.05 -12.22 -5.74
C GLY A 220 0.58 -12.39 -7.13
N GLN A 221 -0.14 -12.16 -8.20
CA GLN A 221 0.32 -12.27 -9.59
C GLN A 221 1.00 -10.97 -10.04
N TYR A 222 2.08 -10.55 -9.37
CA TYR A 222 2.70 -9.21 -9.56
C TYR A 222 3.11 -8.93 -11.02
N GLY A 223 3.74 -9.88 -11.71
CA GLY A 223 4.14 -9.69 -13.11
C GLY A 223 2.95 -9.45 -14.06
N ALA A 224 1.82 -10.15 -13.83
CA ALA A 224 0.60 -9.93 -14.60
C ALA A 224 -0.08 -8.59 -14.24
N ALA A 225 -0.03 -8.19 -12.97
CA ALA A 225 -0.53 -6.90 -12.51
C ALA A 225 0.25 -5.74 -13.15
N VAL A 226 1.59 -5.81 -13.19
CA VAL A 226 2.44 -4.83 -13.88
C VAL A 226 2.01 -4.69 -15.34
N HIS A 227 1.80 -5.81 -16.06
CA HIS A 227 1.34 -5.77 -17.46
C HIS A 227 -0.01 -5.07 -17.58
N ALA A 228 -0.97 -5.38 -16.71
CA ALA A 228 -2.29 -4.76 -16.72
C ALA A 228 -2.21 -3.23 -16.49
N TYR A 229 -1.41 -2.77 -15.53
CA TYR A 229 -1.20 -1.33 -15.30
C TYR A 229 -0.52 -0.62 -16.49
N LEU A 230 0.45 -1.26 -17.14
CA LEU A 230 1.07 -0.70 -18.33
C LEU A 230 0.06 -0.58 -19.49
N GLU A 231 -0.84 -1.54 -19.65
CA GLU A 231 -1.94 -1.47 -20.60
C GLU A 231 -2.95 -0.35 -20.25
N ALA A 232 -3.23 -0.14 -18.96
CA ALA A 232 -4.03 0.99 -18.48
C ALA A 232 -3.36 2.34 -18.87
N LEU A 233 -2.08 2.48 -18.58
CA LEU A 233 -1.29 3.69 -18.86
C LEU A 233 -1.09 3.94 -20.36
N ALA A 234 -1.07 2.90 -21.18
CA ALA A 234 -1.03 3.06 -22.64
C ALA A 234 -2.31 3.70 -23.20
N ARG A 235 -3.42 3.64 -22.45
CA ARG A 235 -4.72 4.22 -22.81
C ARG A 235 -5.02 5.53 -22.08
N ASP A 236 -4.58 5.65 -20.85
CA ASP A 236 -4.62 6.88 -20.06
C ASP A 236 -3.29 7.11 -19.36
N ALA A 237 -2.40 7.82 -20.03
CA ALA A 237 -1.06 8.13 -19.53
C ALA A 237 -1.05 9.19 -18.40
N ASN A 238 -2.17 9.84 -18.11
CA ASN A 238 -2.24 10.94 -17.16
C ASN A 238 -2.92 10.56 -15.84
N ASN A 239 -3.00 9.28 -15.53
CA ASN A 239 -3.60 8.78 -14.30
C ASN A 239 -2.54 8.55 -13.21
N PRO A 240 -2.43 9.43 -12.20
CA PRO A 240 -1.43 9.29 -11.13
C PRO A 240 -1.68 8.08 -10.23
N ASP A 241 -2.94 7.68 -10.03
CA ASP A 241 -3.29 6.51 -9.21
C ASP A 241 -2.77 5.23 -9.85
N THR A 242 -2.88 5.09 -11.19
CA THR A 242 -2.35 3.92 -11.90
C THR A 242 -0.82 3.83 -11.82
N TYR A 243 -0.10 4.97 -11.88
CA TYR A 243 1.35 4.98 -11.65
C TYR A 243 1.71 4.62 -10.20
N TYR A 244 0.92 5.08 -9.25
CA TYR A 244 1.10 4.74 -7.83
C TYR A 244 0.89 3.24 -7.58
N ASP A 245 -0.18 2.65 -8.10
CA ASP A 245 -0.48 1.21 -8.01
C ASP A 245 0.61 0.37 -8.69
N LEU A 246 1.09 0.81 -9.85
CA LEU A 246 2.23 0.22 -10.55
C LEU A 246 3.49 0.28 -9.68
N GLY A 247 3.74 1.39 -9.00
CA GLY A 247 4.85 1.57 -8.08
C GLY A 247 4.81 0.59 -6.91
N ILE A 248 3.65 0.43 -6.27
CA ILE A 248 3.43 -0.56 -5.20
C ILE A 248 3.70 -1.97 -5.71
N THR A 249 3.17 -2.31 -6.87
CA THR A 249 3.32 -3.65 -7.47
C THR A 249 4.78 -3.97 -7.80
N LEU A 250 5.51 -3.02 -8.39
CA LEU A 250 6.92 -3.15 -8.70
C LEU A 250 7.80 -3.25 -7.45
N HIS A 251 7.41 -2.55 -6.38
CA HIS A 251 8.07 -2.66 -5.06
C HIS A 251 7.86 -4.05 -4.48
N ALA A 252 6.64 -4.57 -4.47
CA ALA A 252 6.32 -5.92 -4.01
C ALA A 252 7.01 -7.01 -4.84
N ASP A 253 7.20 -6.79 -6.14
CA ASP A 253 7.95 -7.68 -7.04
C ASP A 253 9.48 -7.55 -6.90
N GLY A 254 9.98 -6.65 -6.03
CA GLY A 254 11.40 -6.41 -5.78
C GLY A 254 12.10 -5.54 -6.83
N ASN A 255 11.39 -4.99 -7.79
CA ASN A 255 11.95 -4.13 -8.82
C ASN A 255 12.02 -2.66 -8.37
N LEU A 256 12.85 -2.40 -7.36
CA LEU A 256 12.97 -1.09 -6.73
C LEU A 256 13.29 0.07 -7.72
N PRO A 257 14.18 -0.11 -8.74
CA PRO A 257 14.44 0.98 -9.68
C PRO A 257 13.21 1.36 -10.53
N ALA A 258 12.38 0.39 -10.89
CA ALA A 258 11.16 0.65 -11.64
C ALA A 258 10.07 1.28 -10.74
N ALA A 259 9.94 0.81 -9.49
CA ALA A 259 9.04 1.39 -8.49
C ALA A 259 9.32 2.88 -8.27
N ILE A 260 10.58 3.27 -8.10
CA ILE A 260 11.00 4.68 -7.96
C ILE A 260 10.53 5.51 -9.17
N ARG A 261 10.67 5.00 -10.39
CA ARG A 261 10.21 5.73 -11.59
C ARG A 261 8.70 5.90 -11.58
N ALA A 262 7.95 4.84 -11.28
CA ALA A 262 6.50 4.89 -11.23
C ALA A 262 5.99 5.88 -10.18
N TYR A 263 6.53 5.87 -8.96
CA TYR A 263 6.15 6.86 -7.94
C TYR A 263 6.50 8.29 -8.35
N ARG A 264 7.64 8.52 -9.01
CA ARG A 264 8.00 9.86 -9.52
C ARG A 264 7.05 10.37 -10.59
N GLU A 265 6.55 9.49 -11.47
CA GLU A 265 5.53 9.87 -12.45
C GLU A 265 4.19 10.17 -11.76
N ALA A 266 3.78 9.39 -10.75
CA ALA A 266 2.60 9.71 -9.94
C ALA A 266 2.71 11.10 -9.30
N ILE A 267 3.87 11.42 -8.70
CA ILE A 267 4.16 12.72 -8.09
C ILE A 267 4.21 13.84 -9.15
N HIS A 268 4.79 13.57 -10.31
CA HIS A 268 4.84 14.55 -11.41
C HIS A 268 3.44 14.96 -11.87
N LEU A 269 2.53 13.98 -11.99
CA LEU A 269 1.15 14.21 -12.37
C LEU A 269 0.32 14.83 -11.23
N SER A 270 0.59 14.45 -10.00
CA SER A 270 -0.09 14.95 -8.80
C SER A 270 0.91 15.27 -7.69
N PRO A 271 1.48 16.50 -7.66
CA PRO A 271 2.48 16.89 -6.66
C PRO A 271 1.99 16.89 -5.21
N SER A 272 0.69 16.81 -4.99
CA SER A 272 0.08 16.70 -3.66
C SER A 272 -0.19 15.26 -3.21
N PHE A 273 0.24 14.26 -3.97
CA PHE A 273 0.00 12.85 -3.69
C PHE A 273 0.94 12.35 -2.58
N TRP A 274 0.60 12.64 -1.33
CA TRP A 274 1.46 12.35 -0.18
C TRP A 274 1.82 10.86 -0.03
N GLN A 275 0.89 9.95 -0.40
CA GLN A 275 1.15 8.52 -0.35
C GLN A 275 2.27 8.11 -1.32
N ALA A 276 2.32 8.71 -2.51
CA ALA A 276 3.38 8.46 -3.49
C ALA A 276 4.74 8.96 -2.98
N HIS A 277 4.80 10.14 -2.35
CA HIS A 277 5.99 10.63 -1.66
C HIS A 277 6.44 9.68 -0.54
N SER A 278 5.50 9.22 0.30
CA SER A 278 5.80 8.32 1.41
C SER A 278 6.36 6.96 0.92
N ASN A 279 5.76 6.38 -0.11
CA ASN A 279 6.22 5.10 -0.65
C ASN A 279 7.53 5.24 -1.45
N LEU A 280 7.72 6.36 -2.16
CA LEU A 280 9.03 6.67 -2.77
C LEU A 280 10.12 6.75 -1.70
N ALA A 281 9.84 7.45 -0.59
CA ALA A 281 10.76 7.55 0.54
C ALA A 281 11.09 6.18 1.14
N LEU A 282 10.10 5.30 1.29
CA LEU A 282 10.30 3.93 1.78
C LEU A 282 11.29 3.15 0.89
N VAL A 283 11.07 3.17 -0.43
CA VAL A 283 11.95 2.48 -1.38
C VAL A 283 13.36 3.08 -1.40
N LEU A 284 13.48 4.40 -1.26
CA LEU A 284 14.79 5.08 -1.15
C LEU A 284 15.52 4.70 0.14
N HIS A 285 14.78 4.58 1.26
CA HIS A 285 15.31 4.12 2.54
C HIS A 285 15.85 2.67 2.43
N GLU A 286 15.10 1.75 1.81
CA GLU A 286 15.55 0.38 1.55
C GLU A 286 16.83 0.33 0.71
N GLN A 287 17.02 1.28 -0.20
CA GLN A 287 18.26 1.44 -0.96
C GLN A 287 19.36 2.18 -0.18
N SER A 288 19.18 2.45 1.11
CA SER A 288 20.11 3.22 1.95
C SER A 288 20.38 4.66 1.46
N LYS A 289 19.49 5.21 0.62
CA LYS A 289 19.52 6.60 0.17
C LYS A 289 18.78 7.49 1.18
N LEU A 290 19.33 7.55 2.40
CA LEU A 290 18.62 8.12 3.55
C LEU A 290 18.33 9.62 3.40
N ASP A 291 19.19 10.39 2.75
CA ASP A 291 18.95 11.83 2.53
C ASP A 291 17.78 12.08 1.59
N ASP A 292 17.72 11.33 0.50
CA ASP A 292 16.62 11.41 -0.46
C ASP A 292 15.30 10.96 0.19
N ALA A 293 15.34 9.86 0.96
CA ALA A 293 14.18 9.37 1.71
C ALA A 293 13.64 10.40 2.70
N ILE A 294 14.52 11.05 3.46
CA ILE A 294 14.14 12.12 4.39
C ILE A 294 13.49 13.31 3.65
N ALA A 295 13.98 13.68 2.47
CA ALA A 295 13.39 14.75 1.68
C ALA A 295 11.96 14.43 1.28
N GLU A 296 11.71 13.21 0.77
CA GLU A 296 10.38 12.75 0.35
C GLU A 296 9.43 12.56 1.55
N TYR A 297 9.89 12.00 2.69
CA TYR A 297 9.07 11.93 3.91
C TYR A 297 8.71 13.29 4.47
N ARG A 298 9.61 14.29 4.40
CA ARG A 298 9.31 15.67 4.81
C ARG A 298 8.19 16.27 3.95
N GLU A 299 8.22 16.00 2.65
CA GLU A 299 7.19 16.47 1.74
C GLU A 299 5.86 15.75 2.00
N ALA A 300 5.87 14.43 2.18
CA ALA A 300 4.68 13.66 2.58
C ALA A 300 4.09 14.22 3.89
N LYS A 301 4.92 14.50 4.91
CA LYS A 301 4.48 15.10 6.18
C LYS A 301 3.90 16.52 5.98
N ARG A 302 4.46 17.32 5.08
CA ARG A 302 3.94 18.67 4.79
C ARG A 302 2.54 18.60 4.17
N LEU A 303 2.31 17.60 3.30
CA LEU A 303 1.04 17.37 2.60
C LEU A 303 -0.02 16.73 3.50
N ALA A 304 0.40 15.83 4.39
CA ALA A 304 -0.46 15.10 5.32
C ALA A 304 0.13 15.12 6.75
N PRO A 305 0.03 16.25 7.47
CA PRO A 305 0.70 16.44 8.77
C PRO A 305 0.13 15.54 9.88
N GLU A 306 -1.10 15.07 9.74
CA GLU A 306 -1.78 14.19 10.72
C GLU A 306 -1.47 12.70 10.50
N GLU A 307 -0.75 12.35 9.41
CA GLU A 307 -0.42 10.96 9.13
C GLU A 307 0.72 10.46 10.03
N ALA A 308 0.33 9.66 11.04
CA ALA A 308 1.23 9.10 12.02
C ALA A 308 2.31 8.19 11.39
N SER A 309 1.93 7.42 10.36
CA SER A 309 2.84 6.52 9.62
C SER A 309 4.00 7.25 8.96
N VAL A 310 3.73 8.39 8.35
CA VAL A 310 4.75 9.22 7.69
C VAL A 310 5.75 9.77 8.72
N ARG A 311 5.24 10.28 9.86
CA ARG A 311 6.08 10.81 10.93
C ARG A 311 6.94 9.72 11.58
N ASN A 312 6.36 8.53 11.78
CA ASN A 312 7.09 7.37 12.28
C ASN A 312 8.25 6.97 11.36
N ASN A 313 7.97 6.84 10.06
CA ASN A 313 8.97 6.44 9.08
C ASN A 313 10.07 7.50 8.92
N LEU A 314 9.72 8.78 8.97
CA LEU A 314 10.68 9.87 8.98
C LEU A 314 11.59 9.80 10.22
N GLY A 315 11.02 9.60 11.41
CA GLY A 315 11.76 9.44 12.66
C GLY A 315 12.74 8.26 12.61
N ASN A 316 12.28 7.11 12.14
CA ASN A 316 13.12 5.93 11.97
C ASN A 316 14.22 6.15 10.93
N THR A 317 13.93 6.84 9.83
CA THR A 317 14.95 7.16 8.81
C THR A 317 16.03 8.10 9.36
N TYR A 318 15.68 9.09 10.18
CA TYR A 318 16.66 9.89 10.89
C TYR A 318 17.52 9.05 11.85
N CYS A 319 16.91 8.09 12.54
CA CYS A 319 17.60 7.20 13.46
C CYS A 319 18.64 6.33 12.71
N ASP A 320 18.28 5.79 11.56
CA ASP A 320 19.18 4.97 10.74
C ASP A 320 20.29 5.79 10.10
N LYS A 321 20.02 7.07 9.83
CA LYS A 321 21.06 8.03 9.45
C LYS A 321 21.99 8.43 10.60
N GLY A 322 21.60 8.18 11.86
CA GLY A 322 22.29 8.63 13.05
C GLY A 322 21.98 10.07 13.49
N ASP A 323 21.00 10.71 12.86
CA ASP A 323 20.51 12.04 13.28
C ASP A 323 19.48 11.88 14.41
N PHE A 324 20.01 11.53 15.59
CA PHE A 324 19.19 11.22 16.76
C PHE A 324 18.40 12.42 17.29
N ASP A 325 18.88 13.65 17.09
CA ASP A 325 18.15 14.84 17.53
C ASP A 325 16.89 15.06 16.70
N ALA A 326 16.99 14.93 15.38
CA ALA A 326 15.84 14.99 14.48
C ALA A 326 14.87 13.82 14.70
N ALA A 327 15.39 12.60 14.90
CA ALA A 327 14.58 11.42 15.21
C ALA A 327 13.76 11.64 16.50
N MET A 328 14.39 12.12 17.57
CA MET A 328 13.72 12.39 18.85
C MET A 328 12.62 13.45 18.72
N LEU A 329 12.83 14.47 17.89
CA LEU A 329 11.83 15.51 17.66
C LEU A 329 10.57 14.93 17.02
N GLU A 330 10.72 14.13 15.95
CA GLU A 330 9.60 13.54 15.21
C GLU A 330 8.86 12.51 16.05
N LEU A 331 9.58 11.58 16.70
CA LEU A 331 8.97 10.48 17.45
C LEU A 331 8.30 10.95 18.75
N ARG A 332 8.86 11.92 19.47
CA ARG A 332 8.21 12.48 20.65
C ARG A 332 6.91 13.20 20.30
N GLU A 333 6.90 13.95 19.19
CA GLU A 333 5.68 14.59 18.72
C GLU A 333 4.64 13.55 18.27
N LEU A 334 5.07 12.48 17.60
CA LEU A 334 4.21 11.36 17.27
C LEU A 334 3.52 10.78 18.52
N TYR A 335 4.29 10.45 19.57
CA TYR A 335 3.71 9.84 20.78
C TYR A 335 2.87 10.80 21.62
N ARG A 336 3.11 12.09 21.50
CA ARG A 336 2.25 13.10 22.12
C ARG A 336 0.86 13.12 21.48
N GLN A 337 0.78 12.92 20.15
CA GLN A 337 -0.46 12.92 19.38
C GLN A 337 -1.11 11.54 19.35
N HIS A 338 -0.32 10.49 19.27
CA HIS A 338 -0.71 9.10 19.05
C HIS A 338 0.01 8.18 20.04
N PRO A 339 -0.41 8.15 21.33
CA PRO A 339 0.24 7.32 22.36
C PRO A 339 0.17 5.81 22.08
N GLU A 340 -0.75 5.39 21.23
CA GLU A 340 -0.91 3.99 20.79
C GLU A 340 0.17 3.54 19.79
N TRP A 341 0.92 4.45 19.19
CA TRP A 341 1.99 4.12 18.24
C TRP A 341 3.26 3.68 18.95
N ALA A 342 3.64 2.45 18.71
CA ALA A 342 4.69 1.78 19.43
C ALA A 342 6.01 1.63 18.68
N GLN A 343 5.97 1.71 17.37
CA GLN A 343 7.04 1.23 16.49
C GLN A 343 8.35 2.03 16.53
N GLY A 344 8.38 3.19 17.16
CA GLY A 344 9.56 4.03 17.25
C GLY A 344 10.29 4.02 18.61
N HIS A 345 9.83 3.23 19.60
CA HIS A 345 10.47 3.18 20.91
C HIS A 345 11.92 2.69 20.85
N SER A 346 12.21 1.69 20.01
CA SER A 346 13.59 1.20 19.80
C SER A 346 14.52 2.28 19.24
N CYS A 347 14.02 3.13 18.34
CA CYS A 347 14.77 4.26 17.82
C CYS A 347 15.02 5.33 18.88
N LEU A 348 14.00 5.71 19.67
CA LEU A 348 14.17 6.64 20.79
C LEU A 348 15.20 6.13 21.80
N ALA A 349 15.17 4.86 22.11
CA ALA A 349 16.13 4.24 22.99
C ALA A 349 17.57 4.35 22.46
N ARG A 350 17.79 4.06 21.16
CA ARG A 350 19.11 4.27 20.51
C ARG A 350 19.56 5.72 20.60
N ALA A 351 18.62 6.66 20.43
CA ALA A 351 18.90 8.08 20.59
C ALA A 351 19.29 8.46 22.03
N TYR A 352 18.59 7.92 23.04
CA TYR A 352 18.97 8.11 24.45
C TYR A 352 20.31 7.45 24.79
N MET A 353 20.57 6.23 24.28
CA MET A 353 21.85 5.56 24.44
C MET A 353 23.01 6.38 23.88
N SER A 354 22.85 6.99 22.72
CA SER A 354 23.88 7.87 22.11
C SER A 354 24.19 9.08 23.01
N LYS A 355 23.21 9.54 23.77
CA LYS A 355 23.35 10.62 24.77
C LYS A 355 23.76 10.13 26.16
N LYS A 356 24.01 8.83 26.32
CA LYS A 356 24.33 8.15 27.59
C LYS A 356 23.23 8.30 28.66
N ASP A 357 22.00 8.58 28.23
CA ASP A 357 20.82 8.55 29.11
C ASP A 357 20.22 7.13 29.11
N TYR A 358 20.91 6.24 29.80
CA TYR A 358 20.54 4.82 29.82
C TYR A 358 19.23 4.54 30.57
N GLY A 359 18.87 5.42 31.52
CA GLY A 359 17.59 5.30 32.23
C GLY A 359 16.38 5.48 31.30
N SER A 360 16.39 6.57 30.52
CA SER A 360 15.36 6.80 29.49
C SER A 360 15.38 5.73 28.41
N ALA A 361 16.57 5.30 27.96
CA ALA A 361 16.70 4.22 26.99
C ALA A 361 16.04 2.91 27.45
N VAL A 362 16.26 2.50 28.72
CA VAL A 362 15.64 1.32 29.30
C VAL A 362 14.12 1.46 29.34
N SER A 363 13.59 2.63 29.73
CA SER A 363 12.14 2.85 29.77
C SER A 363 11.50 2.71 28.39
N GLU A 364 12.11 3.27 27.34
CA GLU A 364 11.61 3.15 25.97
C GLU A 364 11.68 1.71 25.46
N LEU A 365 12.77 0.97 25.76
CA LEU A 365 12.92 -0.42 25.35
C LEU A 365 11.98 -1.38 26.08
N GLN A 366 11.65 -1.09 27.36
CA GLN A 366 10.62 -1.84 28.06
C GLN A 366 9.25 -1.71 27.37
N LEU A 367 8.92 -0.52 26.85
CA LEU A 367 7.72 -0.33 26.04
C LEU A 367 7.83 -1.09 24.71
N ALA A 368 8.98 -1.06 24.03
CA ALA A 368 9.19 -1.77 22.79
C ALA A 368 8.97 -3.29 22.96
N VAL A 369 9.59 -3.91 23.97
CA VAL A 369 9.44 -5.36 24.23
C VAL A 369 8.04 -5.74 24.75
N LEU A 370 7.35 -4.84 25.47
CA LEU A 370 5.96 -5.06 25.86
C LEU A 370 5.04 -5.19 24.64
N GLN A 371 5.31 -4.44 23.60
CA GLN A 371 4.50 -4.43 22.38
C GLN A 371 4.90 -5.51 21.39
N ASN A 372 6.18 -5.84 21.32
CA ASN A 372 6.72 -6.93 20.53
C ASN A 372 7.51 -7.91 21.41
N PRO A 373 6.85 -8.76 22.19
CA PRO A 373 7.52 -9.70 23.08
C PRO A 373 8.40 -10.74 22.41
N ASN A 374 8.28 -10.89 21.08
CA ASN A 374 9.08 -11.80 20.26
C ASN A 374 10.19 -11.08 19.48
N GLY A 375 10.40 -9.79 19.72
CA GLY A 375 11.42 -8.98 19.08
C GLY A 375 12.82 -9.25 19.66
N SER A 376 13.54 -10.23 19.14
CA SER A 376 14.91 -10.57 19.60
C SER A 376 15.86 -9.36 19.61
N ALA A 377 15.75 -8.48 18.62
CA ALA A 377 16.57 -7.28 18.53
C ALA A 377 16.27 -6.29 19.69
N ASP A 378 15.00 -6.10 20.05
CA ASP A 378 14.61 -5.20 21.13
C ASP A 378 15.07 -5.72 22.49
N HIS A 379 14.91 -7.03 22.76
CA HIS A 379 15.45 -7.68 23.95
C HIS A 379 16.98 -7.54 24.04
N ARG A 380 17.69 -7.69 22.92
CA ARG A 380 19.15 -7.50 22.88
C ARG A 380 19.53 -6.05 23.24
N ILE A 381 18.91 -5.07 22.61
CA ILE A 381 19.21 -3.65 22.86
C ILE A 381 18.80 -3.26 24.29
N LEU A 382 17.69 -3.79 24.82
CA LEU A 382 17.29 -3.61 26.23
C LEU A 382 18.34 -4.18 27.18
N GLY A 383 18.82 -5.39 26.92
CA GLY A 383 19.89 -6.00 27.69
C GLY A 383 21.16 -5.16 27.70
N GLU A 384 21.60 -4.67 26.53
CA GLU A 384 22.76 -3.78 26.41
C GLU A 384 22.55 -2.46 27.19
N ALA A 385 21.37 -1.82 27.07
CA ALA A 385 21.02 -0.62 27.80
C ALA A 385 21.02 -0.84 29.33
N LEU A 386 20.51 -1.97 29.79
CA LEU A 386 20.54 -2.37 31.20
C LEU A 386 21.95 -2.58 31.73
N LEU A 387 22.84 -3.19 30.92
CA LEU A 387 24.25 -3.31 31.25
C LEU A 387 24.95 -1.95 31.42
N MET A 388 24.61 -0.99 30.56
CA MET A 388 25.13 0.38 30.64
C MET A 388 24.52 1.18 31.79
N ALA A 389 23.31 0.83 32.24
CA ALA A 389 22.63 1.36 33.42
C ALA A 389 23.08 0.66 34.75
N ASP A 390 24.08 -0.22 34.67
CA ASP A 390 24.60 -1.03 35.79
C ASP A 390 23.60 -2.03 36.41
N LYS A 391 22.56 -2.40 35.65
CA LYS A 391 21.53 -3.39 36.00
C LYS A 391 21.87 -4.75 35.41
N LEU A 392 22.98 -5.33 35.92
CA LEU A 392 23.64 -6.47 35.27
C LEU A 392 22.76 -7.73 35.19
N GLU A 393 21.98 -8.05 36.27
CA GLU A 393 21.14 -9.26 36.30
C GLU A 393 19.95 -9.16 35.33
N GLU A 394 19.27 -7.98 35.34
CA GLU A 394 18.19 -7.72 34.39
C GLU A 394 18.70 -7.78 32.95
N GLY A 395 19.88 -7.21 32.68
CA GLY A 395 20.50 -7.23 31.35
C GLY A 395 20.81 -8.64 30.85
N VAL A 396 21.34 -9.51 31.73
CA VAL A 396 21.59 -10.93 31.37
C VAL A 396 20.29 -11.67 31.10
N HIS A 397 19.21 -11.37 31.83
CA HIS A 397 17.89 -11.97 31.58
C HIS A 397 17.39 -11.62 30.17
N GLU A 398 17.41 -10.36 29.79
CA GLU A 398 16.94 -9.89 28.48
C GLU A 398 17.81 -10.45 27.34
N LEU A 399 19.13 -10.51 27.52
CA LEU A 399 20.03 -11.10 26.53
C LEU A 399 19.83 -12.61 26.34
N ARG A 400 19.49 -13.35 27.39
CA ARG A 400 19.09 -14.76 27.27
C ARG A 400 17.79 -14.91 26.47
N LEU A 401 16.82 -14.03 26.67
CA LEU A 401 15.60 -14.01 25.87
C LEU A 401 15.93 -13.70 24.40
N ALA A 402 16.79 -12.74 24.13
CA ALA A 402 17.24 -12.41 22.79
C ALA A 402 17.85 -13.62 22.04
N VAL A 403 18.74 -14.37 22.73
CA VAL A 403 19.34 -15.59 22.18
C VAL A 403 18.30 -16.70 21.99
N ALA A 404 17.38 -16.87 22.95
CA ALA A 404 16.31 -17.87 22.83
C ALA A 404 15.34 -17.58 21.65
N LEU A 405 15.04 -16.31 21.41
CA LEU A 405 14.16 -15.88 20.32
C LEU A 405 14.86 -15.97 18.94
N ASN A 406 16.15 -15.72 18.87
CA ASN A 406 16.95 -15.86 17.66
C ASN A 406 18.32 -16.48 17.96
N PRO A 407 18.43 -17.82 17.93
CA PRO A 407 19.66 -18.53 18.20
C PRO A 407 20.79 -18.32 17.17
N ASP A 408 20.47 -17.79 16.01
CA ASP A 408 21.44 -17.48 14.95
C ASP A 408 21.88 -16.00 14.96
N SER A 409 21.56 -15.26 16.03
CA SER A 409 22.00 -13.87 16.20
C SER A 409 23.38 -13.80 16.81
N GLU A 410 24.39 -13.58 15.97
CA GLU A 410 25.76 -13.33 16.44
C GLU A 410 25.83 -12.23 17.49
N ALA A 411 25.16 -11.08 17.22
CA ALA A 411 25.17 -9.95 18.12
C ALA A 411 24.54 -10.25 19.50
N ALA A 412 23.51 -11.11 19.57
CA ALA A 412 22.90 -11.51 20.83
C ALA A 412 23.84 -12.41 21.65
N HIS A 413 24.51 -13.38 21.02
CA HIS A 413 25.51 -14.22 21.67
C HIS A 413 26.70 -13.40 22.17
N HIS A 414 27.22 -12.48 21.35
CA HIS A 414 28.32 -11.58 21.75
C HIS A 414 27.92 -10.72 22.97
N ALA A 415 26.73 -10.11 22.94
CA ALA A 415 26.24 -9.29 24.03
C ALA A 415 26.01 -10.11 25.32
N LEU A 416 25.43 -11.32 25.20
CA LEU A 416 25.25 -12.23 26.34
C LEU A 416 26.60 -12.69 26.91
N GLY A 417 27.57 -13.05 26.04
CA GLY A 417 28.93 -13.39 26.45
C GLY A 417 29.59 -12.26 27.25
N THR A 418 29.45 -11.01 26.77
CA THR A 418 29.97 -9.83 27.46
C THR A 418 29.30 -9.62 28.83
N ALA A 419 27.99 -9.81 28.91
CA ALA A 419 27.23 -9.68 30.16
C ALA A 419 27.66 -10.76 31.19
N LEU A 420 27.76 -12.00 30.76
CA LEU A 420 28.22 -13.12 31.60
C LEU A 420 29.66 -12.93 32.06
N PHE A 421 30.52 -12.40 31.20
CA PHE A 421 31.90 -12.05 31.55
C PHE A 421 31.94 -10.99 32.67
N ARG A 422 31.14 -9.97 32.58
CA ARG A 422 30.97 -8.96 33.65
C ARG A 422 30.43 -9.57 34.96
N GLN A 423 29.55 -10.59 34.88
CA GLN A 423 29.09 -11.39 36.03
C GLN A 423 30.15 -12.38 36.57
N ARG A 424 31.34 -12.44 35.99
CA ARG A 424 32.40 -13.39 36.28
C ARG A 424 32.02 -14.88 36.03
N GLN A 425 31.00 -15.10 35.17
CA GLN A 425 30.61 -16.46 34.74
C GLN A 425 31.42 -16.84 33.49
N PHE A 426 32.76 -16.97 33.64
CA PHE A 426 33.69 -17.04 32.53
C PHE A 426 33.48 -18.26 31.61
N GLN A 427 33.14 -19.45 32.17
CA GLN A 427 32.88 -20.63 31.36
C GLN A 427 31.58 -20.48 30.51
N ALA A 428 30.56 -19.83 31.07
CA ALA A 428 29.34 -19.54 30.32
C ALA A 428 29.57 -18.46 29.25
N ALA A 429 30.36 -17.43 29.57
CA ALA A 429 30.78 -16.40 28.59
C ALA A 429 31.57 -17.00 27.42
N GLU A 430 32.52 -17.91 27.70
CA GLU A 430 33.30 -18.63 26.67
C GLU A 430 32.37 -19.35 25.69
N LYS A 431 31.34 -20.03 26.18
CA LYS A 431 30.37 -20.73 25.33
C LYS A 431 29.66 -19.79 24.38
N GLU A 432 29.19 -18.67 24.90
CA GLU A 432 28.48 -17.66 24.07
C GLU A 432 29.42 -16.99 23.07
N PHE A 433 30.66 -16.65 23.45
CA PHE A 433 31.63 -16.09 22.50
C PHE A 433 32.04 -17.08 21.41
N ARG A 434 32.14 -18.39 21.71
CA ARG A 434 32.38 -19.41 20.71
C ARG A 434 31.21 -19.53 19.72
N GLU A 435 29.98 -19.39 20.19
CA GLU A 435 28.80 -19.40 19.33
C GLU A 435 28.75 -18.15 18.46
N ALA A 436 29.01 -16.96 19.02
CA ALA A 436 29.16 -15.74 18.24
C ALA A 436 30.25 -15.90 17.14
N LEU A 437 31.37 -16.49 17.48
CA LEU A 437 32.46 -16.74 16.54
C LEU A 437 32.09 -17.77 15.45
N ARG A 438 31.33 -18.80 15.78
CA ARG A 438 30.79 -19.78 14.82
C ARG A 438 29.89 -19.12 13.79
N LEU A 439 29.05 -18.16 14.24
CA LEU A 439 28.11 -17.43 13.38
C LEU A 439 28.81 -16.36 12.54
N ASN A 440 29.79 -15.67 13.13
CA ASN A 440 30.58 -14.66 12.45
C ASN A 440 32.02 -14.60 13.00
N ALA A 441 32.98 -15.02 12.21
CA ALA A 441 34.40 -14.98 12.55
C ALA A 441 35.00 -13.56 12.44
N SER A 442 34.40 -12.61 13.18
CA SER A 442 34.87 -11.22 13.21
C SER A 442 36.05 -11.00 14.14
N PRO A 443 36.92 -9.99 13.90
CA PRO A 443 38.02 -9.64 14.79
C PRO A 443 37.57 -9.37 16.23
N ASP A 444 36.42 -8.76 16.42
CA ASP A 444 35.87 -8.45 17.75
C ASP A 444 35.46 -9.72 18.51
N ASN A 445 34.91 -10.73 17.84
CA ASN A 445 34.52 -12.00 18.45
C ASN A 445 35.78 -12.82 18.86
N HIS A 446 36.82 -12.85 18.03
CA HIS A 446 38.13 -13.45 18.39
C HIS A 446 38.73 -12.74 19.61
N TYR A 447 38.69 -11.40 19.66
CA TYR A 447 39.18 -10.63 20.78
C TYR A 447 38.39 -10.88 22.08
N ALA A 448 37.07 -10.95 22.00
CA ALA A 448 36.21 -11.21 23.16
C ALA A 448 36.45 -12.62 23.72
N LEU A 449 36.57 -13.64 22.85
CA LEU A 449 36.93 -14.99 23.25
C LEU A 449 38.32 -15.03 23.91
N ALA A 450 39.32 -14.37 23.30
CA ALA A 450 40.64 -14.30 23.87
C ALA A 450 40.67 -13.67 25.27
N ALA A 451 39.97 -12.56 25.46
CA ALA A 451 39.84 -11.91 26.78
C ALA A 451 39.23 -12.87 27.83
N CYS A 452 38.27 -13.68 27.43
CA CYS A 452 37.65 -14.69 28.30
C CYS A 452 38.65 -15.84 28.61
N LEU A 453 39.34 -16.35 27.61
CA LEU A 453 40.36 -17.41 27.76
C LEU A 453 41.52 -16.98 28.66
N MET A 454 41.99 -15.74 28.57
CA MET A 454 43.00 -15.19 29.49
C MET A 454 42.53 -15.23 30.96
N THR A 455 41.26 -14.95 31.24
CA THR A 455 40.73 -15.02 32.62
C THR A 455 40.55 -16.45 33.14
N LEU A 456 40.58 -17.42 32.22
CA LEU A 456 40.55 -18.87 32.50
C LEU A 456 41.98 -19.52 32.51
N ASP A 457 43.01 -18.71 32.49
CA ASP A 457 44.42 -19.11 32.40
C ASP A 457 44.78 -19.96 31.16
N ARG A 458 43.99 -19.96 30.12
CA ARG A 458 44.19 -20.66 28.84
C ARG A 458 44.94 -19.76 27.86
N ASN A 459 46.15 -19.37 28.24
CA ASN A 459 46.92 -18.32 27.57
C ASN A 459 47.37 -18.70 26.15
N GLU A 460 47.63 -19.96 25.85
CA GLU A 460 48.02 -20.41 24.51
C GLU A 460 46.85 -20.27 23.50
N GLU A 461 45.66 -20.68 23.91
CA GLU A 461 44.45 -20.51 23.09
C GLU A 461 44.12 -19.02 22.92
N ALA A 462 44.20 -18.24 23.99
CA ALA A 462 43.98 -16.79 23.94
C ALA A 462 44.95 -16.11 22.96
N LEU A 463 46.22 -16.54 22.94
CA LEU A 463 47.20 -16.00 22.01
C LEU A 463 46.82 -16.27 20.55
N SER A 464 46.42 -17.50 20.23
CA SER A 464 45.94 -17.89 18.89
C SER A 464 44.76 -17.01 18.42
N GLU A 465 43.79 -16.75 19.30
CA GLU A 465 42.66 -15.91 19.02
C GLU A 465 43.07 -14.44 18.79
N LEU A 466 43.97 -13.89 19.60
CA LEU A 466 44.50 -12.52 19.43
C LEU A 466 45.32 -12.38 18.14
N GLU A 467 46.12 -13.38 17.77
CA GLU A 467 46.84 -13.39 16.48
C GLU A 467 45.86 -13.36 15.30
N THR A 468 44.77 -14.11 15.40
CA THR A 468 43.73 -14.12 14.38
C THR A 468 43.02 -12.77 14.30
N ALA A 469 42.63 -12.19 15.43
CA ALA A 469 42.02 -10.86 15.47
C ALA A 469 42.91 -9.79 14.84
N ALA A 470 44.22 -9.79 15.20
CA ALA A 470 45.20 -8.85 14.67
C ALA A 470 45.50 -9.06 13.17
N ARG A 471 45.34 -10.27 12.65
CA ARG A 471 45.51 -10.60 11.23
C ARG A 471 44.26 -10.14 10.42
N LEU A 472 43.06 -10.28 10.97
CA LEU A 472 41.82 -9.90 10.33
C LEU A 472 41.62 -8.37 10.27
N ASP A 473 42.08 -7.66 11.31
CA ASP A 473 42.09 -6.19 11.35
C ASP A 473 43.48 -5.65 11.79
N PRO A 474 44.42 -5.52 10.84
CA PRO A 474 45.76 -5.06 11.14
C PRO A 474 45.84 -3.59 11.58
N GLU A 475 44.88 -2.76 11.26
CA GLU A 475 44.91 -1.34 11.60
C GLU A 475 44.53 -1.08 13.07
N ARG A 476 43.81 -2.00 13.69
CA ARG A 476 43.33 -1.85 15.07
C ARG A 476 44.44 -2.21 16.07
N GLN A 477 45.12 -1.19 16.56
CA GLN A 477 46.26 -1.33 17.48
C GLN A 477 45.93 -2.13 18.76
N LEU A 478 44.67 -2.09 19.22
CA LEU A 478 44.21 -2.78 20.43
C LEU A 478 44.54 -4.30 20.40
N TYR A 479 44.30 -4.98 19.30
CA TYR A 479 44.50 -6.44 19.18
C TYR A 479 45.98 -6.79 19.27
N ARG A 480 46.83 -6.02 18.58
CA ARG A 480 48.27 -6.19 18.62
C ARG A 480 48.84 -5.90 20.00
N ALA A 481 48.46 -4.80 20.61
CA ALA A 481 48.91 -4.45 21.96
C ALA A 481 48.57 -5.55 22.98
N ARG A 482 47.33 -6.09 22.91
CA ARG A 482 46.89 -7.12 23.84
C ARG A 482 47.62 -8.47 23.60
N ARG A 483 47.87 -8.83 22.34
CA ARG A 483 48.71 -9.98 21.96
C ARG A 483 50.13 -9.84 22.54
N ASP A 484 50.77 -8.69 22.34
CA ASP A 484 52.16 -8.48 22.77
C ASP A 484 52.27 -8.44 24.30
N GLU A 485 51.27 -7.93 24.99
CA GLU A 485 51.16 -7.99 26.47
C GLU A 485 51.05 -9.43 26.96
N LEU A 486 50.24 -10.26 26.34
CA LEU A 486 50.08 -11.68 26.67
C LEU A 486 51.37 -12.45 26.42
N LEU A 487 52.04 -12.22 25.29
CA LEU A 487 53.35 -12.85 24.98
C LEU A 487 54.44 -12.50 26.01
N LYS A 488 54.43 -11.26 26.50
CA LYS A 488 55.38 -10.85 27.56
C LYS A 488 55.06 -11.59 28.86
N LEU A 489 53.79 -11.66 29.26
CA LEU A 489 53.32 -12.35 30.46
C LEU A 489 53.73 -13.83 30.43
N MET A 490 53.50 -14.53 29.32
CA MET A 490 53.82 -15.94 29.14
C MET A 490 55.33 -16.21 29.22
N LYS A 491 56.18 -15.31 28.69
CA LYS A 491 57.65 -15.42 28.82
C LYS A 491 58.13 -15.24 30.27
N GLU A 492 57.55 -14.32 31.00
CA GLU A 492 57.86 -14.06 32.42
C GLU A 492 57.45 -15.26 33.32
N THR A 493 56.32 -15.91 32.99
CA THR A 493 55.82 -17.10 33.72
C THR A 493 56.68 -18.33 33.44
N ASN A 494 57.15 -18.52 32.21
CA ASN A 494 58.03 -19.64 31.81
C ASN A 494 59.48 -19.49 32.27
N SER A 495 59.87 -18.31 32.75
CA SER A 495 61.21 -18.05 33.24
C SER A 495 61.35 -18.18 34.76
N ARG A 496 60.27 -18.46 35.45
CA ARG A 496 60.15 -18.77 36.89
C ARG A 496 59.95 -20.26 37.13
#